data_f0062a80c365f02efbe75b552cf3b056
#
_entry.id   f0062a80c365f02efbe75b552cf3b056
#
_cell.length_a   1.000
_cell.length_b   1.000
_cell.length_c   1.000
_cell.angle_alpha   90.00
_cell.angle_beta   90.00
_cell.angle_gamma   90.00
#
_symmetry.space_group_name_H-M   'P 1'
#
loop_
_entity.id
_entity.type
_entity.pdbx_description
1 polymer ?
#
loop_
_entity_poly.entity_id
_entity_poly.type
_entity_poly.pdbx_seq_one_letter_code
_entity_poly.pdbx_strand_id
1 'polypeptide(L)'
;MLGGTLIGCDQSCVILVGVAEERLDGGITNAGKIVRVGPHVLRPACAHSDSIHAFLRAVRHAGFEGVPLPVGIHDDGRERLEFIDGDVPLAPYPDWSQSDTALASITRLLRGLHDAARGFDPEGHTWNDALADPAGGTLVCHNDVEPSNVVFRDGIAVALIDFEFAAPGRPAYDLAQLARLCVPIEDDFDQARIGWRAADRPARLRVAADAYGLDRDGRTELLNAMDDAIDRIEAAARRSVDTGDPNAIATLTRTGGIEKYDRRRRWWTDHHDEFAATLR
;
A
#
# COMPACT_ATOMS: atom_id res chain seq x y z
N MET A 1 -57.77 -21.24 -47.96
CA MET A 1 -57.14 -19.90 -48.05
C MET A 1 -57.24 -19.21 -46.71
N LEU A 2 -56.19 -19.09 -45.98
CA LEU A 2 -55.92 -18.08 -44.96
C LEU A 2 -54.47 -18.25 -44.56
N GLY A 3 -53.59 -17.37 -45.01
CA GLY A 3 -52.19 -17.32 -44.67
C GLY A 3 -51.97 -16.77 -43.28
N GLY A 4 -51.24 -17.48 -42.43
CA GLY A 4 -50.78 -17.04 -41.15
C GLY A 4 -49.28 -16.76 -41.22
N THR A 5 -48.93 -15.48 -41.17
CA THR A 5 -47.54 -15.01 -41.08
C THR A 5 -46.96 -15.32 -39.71
N LEU A 6 -45.96 -16.14 -39.60
CA LEU A 6 -45.16 -16.34 -38.41
C LEU A 6 -44.22 -15.13 -38.21
N ILE A 7 -44.50 -14.30 -37.21
CA ILE A 7 -43.58 -13.29 -36.70
C ILE A 7 -42.63 -14.01 -35.74
N GLY A 8 -41.37 -14.15 -36.16
CA GLY A 8 -40.32 -14.65 -35.31
C GLY A 8 -39.98 -13.57 -34.24
N CYS A 9 -40.22 -13.92 -32.96
CA CYS A 9 -39.76 -13.13 -31.81
C CYS A 9 -38.46 -13.73 -31.34
N ASP A 10 -37.35 -13.14 -31.81
CA ASP A 10 -36.01 -13.42 -31.27
C ASP A 10 -35.87 -12.62 -29.97
N GLN A 11 -36.26 -13.25 -28.87
CA GLN A 11 -35.92 -12.76 -27.52
C GLN A 11 -34.70 -13.54 -27.05
N SER A 12 -33.51 -13.05 -27.40
CA SER A 12 -32.30 -13.39 -26.70
C SER A 12 -32.40 -12.83 -25.27
N CYS A 13 -33.00 -13.60 -24.39
CA CYS A 13 -33.03 -13.32 -22.96
C CYS A 13 -31.61 -13.52 -22.44
N VAL A 14 -30.79 -12.46 -22.42
CA VAL A 14 -29.51 -12.43 -21.70
C VAL A 14 -29.86 -12.52 -20.22
N ILE A 15 -29.85 -13.72 -19.67
CA ILE A 15 -29.90 -13.94 -18.22
C ILE A 15 -28.58 -13.33 -17.70
N LEU A 16 -28.66 -12.11 -17.19
CA LEU A 16 -27.63 -11.57 -16.33
C LEU A 16 -27.61 -12.45 -15.07
N VAL A 17 -26.80 -13.49 -15.10
CA VAL A 17 -26.43 -14.22 -13.88
C VAL A 17 -25.72 -13.18 -13.00
N GLY A 18 -26.41 -12.69 -11.99
CA GLY A 18 -25.84 -11.77 -11.01
C GLY A 18 -24.64 -12.45 -10.37
N VAL A 19 -23.44 -11.99 -10.72
CA VAL A 19 -22.22 -12.45 -10.04
C VAL A 19 -22.34 -11.94 -8.61
N ALA A 20 -22.30 -12.86 -7.63
CA ALA A 20 -22.43 -12.51 -6.22
C ALA A 20 -21.27 -11.58 -5.82
N GLU A 21 -21.59 -10.48 -5.14
CA GLU A 21 -20.61 -9.62 -4.52
C GLU A 21 -20.15 -10.28 -3.22
N GLU A 22 -18.86 -10.54 -3.09
CA GLU A 22 -18.21 -11.03 -1.88
C GLU A 22 -17.51 -9.85 -1.21
N ARG A 23 -17.88 -9.55 0.04
CA ARG A 23 -17.18 -8.50 0.80
C ARG A 23 -15.77 -8.96 1.15
N LEU A 24 -14.80 -8.07 0.93
CA LEU A 24 -13.44 -8.28 1.36
C LEU A 24 -13.20 -7.51 2.67
N ASP A 25 -12.60 -8.19 3.63
CA ASP A 25 -12.12 -7.56 4.86
C ASP A 25 -10.79 -6.83 4.57
N GLY A 26 -10.61 -5.65 5.16
CA GLY A 26 -9.38 -4.87 5.05
C GLY A 26 -9.63 -3.39 4.78
N GLY A 27 -8.53 -2.62 4.90
CA GLY A 27 -8.53 -1.17 4.74
C GLY A 27 -9.21 -0.42 5.90
N ILE A 28 -8.63 0.70 6.29
CA ILE A 28 -9.19 1.56 7.35
C ILE A 28 -10.20 2.54 6.74
N THR A 29 -9.85 3.11 5.60
CA THR A 29 -10.60 4.18 4.92
C THR A 29 -11.84 3.65 4.18
N ASN A 30 -11.72 2.47 3.55
CA ASN A 30 -12.75 1.86 2.72
C ASN A 30 -13.40 0.61 3.34
N ALA A 31 -13.34 0.46 4.67
CA ALA A 31 -13.89 -0.69 5.39
C ALA A 31 -15.36 -0.98 4.99
N GLY A 32 -15.63 -2.20 4.52
CA GLY A 32 -16.96 -2.66 4.12
C GLY A 32 -17.45 -2.14 2.76
N LYS A 33 -16.65 -1.37 2.01
CA LYS A 33 -16.99 -0.86 0.67
C LYS A 33 -16.24 -1.60 -0.45
N ILE A 34 -15.32 -2.49 -0.08
CA ILE A 34 -14.51 -3.25 -1.04
C ILE A 34 -15.20 -4.60 -1.25
N VAL A 35 -15.48 -4.95 -2.49
CA VAL A 35 -16.14 -6.21 -2.85
C VAL A 35 -15.39 -6.89 -3.98
N ARG A 36 -15.38 -8.23 -3.93
CA ARG A 36 -14.95 -9.07 -5.05
C ARG A 36 -16.14 -9.42 -5.92
N VAL A 37 -15.99 -9.30 -7.23
CA VAL A 37 -16.99 -9.68 -8.23
C VAL A 37 -16.28 -10.51 -9.31
N GLY A 38 -16.32 -11.82 -9.18
CA GLY A 38 -15.58 -12.74 -10.03
C GLY A 38 -14.05 -12.49 -9.95
N PRO A 39 -13.37 -12.23 -11.09
CA PRO A 39 -11.92 -11.99 -11.10
C PRO A 39 -11.54 -10.53 -10.80
N HIS A 40 -12.42 -9.73 -10.23
CA HIS A 40 -12.19 -8.30 -10.02
C HIS A 40 -12.52 -7.87 -8.60
N VAL A 41 -11.85 -6.79 -8.16
CA VAL A 41 -12.18 -6.01 -6.98
C VAL A 41 -12.86 -4.72 -7.43
N LEU A 42 -13.96 -4.36 -6.76
CA LEU A 42 -14.63 -3.06 -6.89
C LEU A 42 -14.48 -2.31 -5.57
N ARG A 43 -14.04 -1.04 -5.65
CA ARG A 43 -13.93 -0.14 -4.49
C ARG A 43 -14.23 1.30 -4.92
N PRO A 44 -14.56 2.21 -3.99
CA PRO A 44 -14.73 3.62 -4.33
C PRO A 44 -13.47 4.16 -5.02
N ALA A 45 -13.66 4.89 -6.13
CA ALA A 45 -12.56 5.62 -6.75
C ALA A 45 -12.16 6.81 -5.88
N CYS A 46 -10.87 7.14 -5.85
CA CYS A 46 -10.34 8.35 -5.23
C CYS A 46 -10.06 9.44 -6.29
N ALA A 47 -9.73 10.64 -5.84
CA ALA A 47 -9.44 11.78 -6.72
C ALA A 47 -8.24 11.54 -7.67
N HIS A 48 -7.39 10.55 -7.35
CA HIS A 48 -6.16 10.22 -8.09
C HIS A 48 -6.24 8.90 -8.86
N SER A 49 -7.43 8.24 -8.90
CA SER A 49 -7.59 6.92 -9.52
C SER A 49 -7.13 6.87 -10.98
N ASP A 50 -7.40 7.92 -11.79
CA ASP A 50 -6.97 7.95 -13.19
C ASP A 50 -5.43 7.91 -13.32
N SER A 51 -4.72 8.68 -12.49
CA SER A 51 -3.25 8.71 -12.46
C SER A 51 -2.67 7.39 -11.97
N ILE A 52 -3.25 6.82 -10.90
CA ILE A 52 -2.88 5.52 -10.37
C ILE A 52 -3.10 4.43 -11.43
N HIS A 53 -4.23 4.45 -12.13
CA HIS A 53 -4.52 3.49 -13.21
C HIS A 53 -3.52 3.60 -14.37
N ALA A 54 -3.15 4.83 -14.76
CA ALA A 54 -2.13 5.04 -15.79
C ALA A 54 -0.78 4.43 -15.36
N PHE A 55 -0.36 4.70 -14.12
CA PHE A 55 0.85 4.16 -13.53
C PHE A 55 0.84 2.62 -13.48
N LEU A 56 -0.21 2.01 -12.93
CA LEU A 56 -0.31 0.56 -12.80
C LEU A 56 -0.28 -0.15 -14.17
N ARG A 57 -0.94 0.42 -15.20
CA ARG A 57 -0.85 -0.11 -16.57
C ARG A 57 0.56 -0.02 -17.14
N ALA A 58 1.26 1.09 -16.90
CA ALA A 58 2.64 1.27 -17.35
C ALA A 58 3.59 0.26 -16.69
N VAL A 59 3.47 0.05 -15.39
CA VAL A 59 4.26 -0.92 -14.64
C VAL A 59 3.99 -2.36 -15.11
N ARG A 60 2.73 -2.72 -15.36
CA ARG A 60 2.34 -4.02 -15.94
C ARG A 60 2.89 -4.17 -17.36
N HIS A 61 2.85 -3.12 -18.17
CA HIS A 61 3.43 -3.12 -19.52
C HIS A 61 4.96 -3.29 -19.49
N ALA A 62 5.64 -2.78 -18.49
CA ALA A 62 7.07 -3.00 -18.26
C ALA A 62 7.40 -4.44 -17.77
N GLY A 63 6.40 -5.31 -17.62
CA GLY A 63 6.56 -6.72 -17.27
C GLY A 63 6.52 -7.01 -15.77
N PHE A 64 6.16 -6.05 -14.92
CA PHE A 64 6.03 -6.28 -13.49
C PHE A 64 4.59 -6.70 -13.13
N GLU A 65 4.42 -7.98 -12.79
CA GLU A 65 3.12 -8.61 -12.50
C GLU A 65 2.62 -8.34 -11.06
N GLY A 66 3.47 -7.79 -10.19
CA GLY A 66 3.22 -7.60 -8.76
C GLY A 66 2.32 -6.42 -8.40
N VAL A 67 1.39 -6.01 -9.28
CA VAL A 67 0.37 -4.99 -9.03
C VAL A 67 -0.94 -5.37 -9.74
N PRO A 68 -2.12 -4.94 -9.25
CA PRO A 68 -3.39 -5.22 -9.90
C PRO A 68 -3.50 -4.46 -11.24
N LEU A 69 -4.04 -5.12 -12.28
CA LEU A 69 -4.33 -4.46 -13.55
C LEU A 69 -5.65 -3.68 -13.44
N PRO A 70 -5.67 -2.36 -13.68
CA PRO A 70 -6.91 -1.58 -13.71
C PRO A 70 -7.75 -1.90 -14.93
N VAL A 71 -9.04 -2.18 -14.71
CA VAL A 71 -10.04 -2.39 -15.77
C VAL A 71 -10.69 -1.06 -16.15
N GLY A 72 -11.02 -0.22 -15.15
CA GLY A 72 -11.61 1.11 -15.37
C GLY A 72 -12.38 1.62 -14.16
N ILE A 73 -13.02 2.78 -14.34
CA ILE A 73 -13.95 3.37 -13.38
C ILE A 73 -15.36 3.22 -13.95
N HIS A 74 -16.30 2.74 -13.13
CA HIS A 74 -17.68 2.54 -13.49
C HIS A 74 -18.51 3.81 -13.29
N ASP A 75 -19.67 3.88 -13.95
CA ASP A 75 -20.62 5.00 -13.83
C ASP A 75 -21.12 5.22 -12.39
N ASP A 76 -21.05 4.21 -11.55
CA ASP A 76 -21.40 4.26 -10.12
C ASP A 76 -20.28 4.84 -9.22
N GLY A 77 -19.18 5.29 -9.83
CA GLY A 77 -18.02 5.86 -9.13
C GLY A 77 -17.08 4.86 -8.48
N ARG A 78 -17.25 3.55 -8.76
CA ARG A 78 -16.33 2.51 -8.27
C ARG A 78 -15.26 2.21 -9.32
N GLU A 79 -14.01 2.10 -8.89
CA GLU A 79 -12.94 1.55 -9.71
C GLU A 79 -12.98 0.03 -9.68
N ARG A 80 -12.61 -0.57 -10.81
CA ARG A 80 -12.54 -2.01 -11.00
C ARG A 80 -11.10 -2.40 -11.32
N LEU A 81 -10.55 -3.25 -10.46
CA LEU A 81 -9.19 -3.75 -10.54
C LEU A 81 -9.19 -5.27 -10.65
N GLU A 82 -8.13 -5.85 -11.19
CA GLU A 82 -7.87 -7.29 -11.13
C GLU A 82 -7.84 -7.77 -9.67
N PHE A 83 -8.51 -8.88 -9.37
CA PHE A 83 -8.35 -9.56 -8.10
C PHE A 83 -7.11 -10.44 -8.15
N ILE A 84 -6.17 -10.21 -7.26
CA ILE A 84 -4.97 -11.03 -7.11
C ILE A 84 -5.22 -12.05 -6.00
N ASP A 85 -5.23 -13.33 -6.35
CA ASP A 85 -5.47 -14.42 -5.41
C ASP A 85 -4.29 -14.59 -4.46
N GLY A 86 -4.57 -14.81 -3.17
CA GLY A 86 -3.59 -15.00 -2.11
C GLY A 86 -4.08 -14.49 -0.76
N ASP A 87 -3.20 -14.58 0.24
CA ASP A 87 -3.48 -14.18 1.62
C ASP A 87 -3.06 -12.72 1.84
N VAL A 88 -3.94 -11.92 2.46
CA VAL A 88 -3.65 -10.57 2.92
C VAL A 88 -3.71 -10.57 4.45
N PRO A 89 -2.59 -10.37 5.16
CA PRO A 89 -2.59 -10.38 6.61
C PRO A 89 -3.21 -9.10 7.17
N LEU A 90 -4.16 -9.25 8.07
CA LEU A 90 -4.81 -8.15 8.77
C LEU A 90 -4.35 -8.10 10.23
N ALA A 91 -4.32 -6.90 10.82
CA ALA A 91 -3.99 -6.75 12.24
C ALA A 91 -5.12 -7.35 13.14
N PRO A 92 -4.78 -8.09 14.21
CA PRO A 92 -3.42 -8.38 14.70
C PRO A 92 -2.68 -9.31 13.72
N TYR A 93 -1.48 -8.90 13.30
CA TYR A 93 -0.77 -9.59 12.23
C TYR A 93 -0.41 -11.03 12.60
N PRO A 94 -0.70 -12.03 11.73
CA PRO A 94 -0.35 -13.43 11.99
C PRO A 94 1.16 -13.65 11.94
N ASP A 95 1.63 -14.64 12.68
CA ASP A 95 3.06 -14.92 12.87
C ASP A 95 3.85 -15.09 11.57
N TRP A 96 3.26 -15.76 10.57
CA TRP A 96 3.92 -16.00 9.30
C TRP A 96 4.26 -14.71 8.54
N SER A 97 3.39 -13.67 8.63
CA SER A 97 3.58 -12.38 7.95
C SER A 97 4.66 -11.51 8.62
N GLN A 98 5.04 -11.84 9.84
CA GLN A 98 6.05 -11.11 10.63
C GLN A 98 7.47 -11.68 10.46
N SER A 99 7.64 -12.74 9.67
CA SER A 99 8.94 -13.39 9.47
C SER A 99 9.91 -12.53 8.65
N ASP A 100 11.21 -12.74 8.82
CA ASP A 100 12.24 -12.09 8.00
C ASP A 100 12.15 -12.50 6.53
N THR A 101 11.65 -13.72 6.26
CA THR A 101 11.37 -14.18 4.89
C THR A 101 10.26 -13.36 4.25
N ALA A 102 9.16 -13.12 4.98
CA ALA A 102 8.07 -12.27 4.52
C ALA A 102 8.57 -10.83 4.26
N LEU A 103 9.28 -10.23 5.23
CA LEU A 103 9.87 -8.89 5.09
C LEU A 103 10.79 -8.80 3.86
N ALA A 104 11.71 -9.73 3.70
CA ALA A 104 12.62 -9.75 2.56
C ALA A 104 11.87 -9.90 1.22
N SER A 105 10.77 -10.67 1.19
CA SER A 105 9.94 -10.82 -0.02
C SER A 105 9.18 -9.55 -0.36
N ILE A 106 8.58 -8.85 0.62
CA ILE A 106 7.95 -7.54 0.42
C ILE A 106 8.96 -6.55 -0.14
N THR A 107 10.15 -6.52 0.44
CA THR A 107 11.20 -5.56 0.05
C THR A 107 11.69 -5.81 -1.38
N ARG A 108 11.87 -7.08 -1.80
CA ARG A 108 12.22 -7.40 -3.19
C ARG A 108 11.10 -7.03 -4.16
N LEU A 109 9.84 -7.22 -3.73
CA LEU A 109 8.68 -6.84 -4.53
C LEU A 109 8.64 -5.32 -4.74
N LEU A 110 8.88 -4.52 -3.68
CA LEU A 110 9.00 -3.06 -3.78
C LEU A 110 10.15 -2.64 -4.70
N ARG A 111 11.30 -3.31 -4.62
CA ARG A 111 12.41 -3.07 -5.54
C ARG A 111 12.00 -3.33 -7.00
N GLY A 112 11.29 -4.42 -7.27
CA GLY A 112 10.78 -4.74 -8.60
C GLY A 112 9.80 -3.69 -9.12
N LEU A 113 8.92 -3.16 -8.25
CA LEU A 113 8.04 -2.03 -8.58
C LEU A 113 8.85 -0.80 -9.00
N HIS A 114 9.87 -0.42 -8.20
CA HIS A 114 10.72 0.73 -8.51
C HIS A 114 11.49 0.57 -9.82
N ASP A 115 12.00 -0.63 -10.10
CA ASP A 115 12.72 -0.88 -11.37
C ASP A 115 11.76 -0.77 -12.57
N ALA A 116 10.53 -1.26 -12.47
CA ALA A 116 9.51 -1.15 -13.52
C ALA A 116 8.96 0.27 -13.69
N ALA A 117 8.91 1.04 -12.60
CA ALA A 117 8.40 2.42 -12.57
C ALA A 117 9.32 3.44 -13.25
N ARG A 118 10.60 3.12 -13.52
CA ARG A 118 11.60 4.06 -14.08
C ARG A 118 11.21 4.66 -15.43
N GLY A 119 10.36 3.96 -16.20
CA GLY A 119 9.92 4.41 -17.52
C GLY A 119 8.63 5.24 -17.51
N PHE A 120 8.00 5.43 -16.35
CA PHE A 120 6.77 6.20 -16.23
C PHE A 120 7.08 7.65 -15.88
N ASP A 121 6.54 8.59 -16.67
CA ASP A 121 6.62 10.03 -16.41
C ASP A 121 5.46 10.47 -15.53
N PRO A 122 5.69 10.92 -14.27
CA PRO A 122 4.63 11.38 -13.40
C PRO A 122 4.11 12.79 -13.73
N GLU A 123 4.73 13.52 -14.68
CA GLU A 123 4.29 14.86 -15.06
C GLU A 123 2.90 14.83 -15.72
N GLY A 124 2.07 15.80 -15.41
CA GLY A 124 0.68 15.86 -15.90
C GLY A 124 -0.31 14.96 -15.18
N HIS A 125 0.14 14.19 -14.20
CA HIS A 125 -0.68 13.35 -13.33
C HIS A 125 -0.92 14.02 -11.97
N THR A 126 -1.96 13.56 -11.26
CA THR A 126 -2.30 14.07 -9.92
C THR A 126 -2.07 12.98 -8.89
N TRP A 127 -1.46 13.33 -7.75
CA TRP A 127 -1.04 12.40 -6.72
C TRP A 127 -1.48 12.84 -5.34
N ASN A 128 -1.63 11.87 -4.44
CA ASN A 128 -1.92 12.15 -3.03
C ASN A 128 -0.65 12.65 -2.33
N ASP A 129 -0.71 13.87 -1.79
CA ASP A 129 0.44 14.49 -1.14
C ASP A 129 0.57 14.18 0.36
N ALA A 130 -0.40 13.47 0.95
CA ALA A 130 -0.43 13.24 2.40
C ALA A 130 0.83 12.55 2.92
N LEU A 131 1.29 11.50 2.23
CA LEU A 131 2.50 10.73 2.54
C LEU A 131 3.63 10.92 1.53
N ALA A 132 3.50 11.87 0.59
CA ALA A 132 4.52 12.11 -0.42
C ALA A 132 5.86 12.52 0.20
N ASP A 133 6.95 12.13 -0.46
CA ASP A 133 8.33 12.45 -0.08
C ASP A 133 8.53 13.98 0.00
N PRO A 134 8.90 14.54 1.16
CA PRO A 134 9.11 15.98 1.29
C PRO A 134 10.29 16.51 0.45
N ALA A 135 11.25 15.65 0.10
CA ALA A 135 12.35 16.02 -0.80
C ALA A 135 11.97 15.91 -2.28
N GLY A 136 10.79 15.34 -2.59
CA GLY A 136 10.33 15.12 -3.95
C GLY A 136 11.10 14.01 -4.66
N GLY A 137 10.86 13.88 -5.96
CA GLY A 137 11.49 12.87 -6.81
C GLY A 137 10.71 12.69 -8.10
N THR A 138 11.19 11.79 -8.96
CA THR A 138 10.56 11.51 -10.27
C THR A 138 10.04 10.08 -10.37
N LEU A 139 10.37 9.21 -9.42
CA LEU A 139 9.86 7.85 -9.40
C LEU A 139 8.55 7.81 -8.64
N VAL A 140 7.50 7.21 -9.22
CA VAL A 140 6.26 6.99 -8.47
C VAL A 140 6.48 5.87 -7.45
N CYS A 141 6.33 6.23 -6.19
CA CYS A 141 6.47 5.41 -5.00
C CYS A 141 5.09 4.98 -4.48
N HIS A 142 5.04 3.88 -3.73
CA HIS A 142 3.79 3.40 -3.12
C HIS A 142 3.42 4.21 -1.86
N ASN A 143 4.42 4.54 -1.05
CA ASN A 143 4.36 5.31 0.20
C ASN A 143 3.56 4.69 1.37
N ASP A 144 2.91 3.54 1.17
CA ASP A 144 2.11 2.88 2.22
C ASP A 144 2.24 1.35 2.17
N VAL A 145 3.47 0.84 2.04
CA VAL A 145 3.74 -0.60 2.02
C VAL A 145 3.70 -1.16 3.43
N GLU A 146 2.49 -1.57 3.86
CA GLU A 146 2.27 -2.32 5.10
C GLU A 146 1.81 -3.75 4.82
N PRO A 147 1.89 -4.69 5.77
CA PRO A 147 1.52 -6.08 5.49
C PRO A 147 0.10 -6.25 4.95
N SER A 148 -0.87 -5.43 5.38
CA SER A 148 -2.25 -5.45 4.89
C SER A 148 -2.43 -4.93 3.45
N ASN A 149 -1.39 -4.30 2.88
CA ASN A 149 -1.34 -3.85 1.48
C ASN A 149 -0.49 -4.78 0.59
N VAL A 150 -0.25 -6.01 1.07
CA VAL A 150 0.55 -7.02 0.36
C VAL A 150 -0.21 -8.32 0.23
N VAL A 151 -0.28 -8.87 -0.97
CA VAL A 151 -0.80 -10.21 -1.23
C VAL A 151 0.34 -11.22 -1.13
N PHE A 152 0.12 -12.31 -0.39
CA PHE A 152 1.09 -13.39 -0.21
C PHE A 152 0.58 -14.70 -0.78
N ARG A 153 1.50 -15.55 -1.24
CA ARG A 153 1.29 -16.97 -1.52
C ARG A 153 2.37 -17.77 -0.82
N ASP A 154 1.96 -18.73 -0.02
CA ASP A 154 2.90 -19.56 0.76
C ASP A 154 3.90 -18.73 1.60
N GLY A 155 3.43 -17.61 2.18
CA GLY A 155 4.24 -16.71 3.00
C GLY A 155 5.23 -15.81 2.22
N ILE A 156 5.16 -15.79 0.89
CA ILE A 156 6.00 -14.96 0.00
C ILE A 156 5.12 -13.87 -0.62
N ALA A 157 5.56 -12.62 -0.53
CA ALA A 157 4.89 -11.48 -1.15
C ALA A 157 4.89 -11.61 -2.68
N VAL A 158 3.71 -11.49 -3.30
CA VAL A 158 3.51 -11.62 -4.74
C VAL A 158 2.92 -10.37 -5.39
N ALA A 159 2.20 -9.53 -4.64
CA ALA A 159 1.69 -8.26 -5.18
C ALA A 159 1.53 -7.20 -4.09
N LEU A 160 1.70 -5.94 -4.50
CA LEU A 160 1.34 -4.74 -3.74
C LEU A 160 -0.04 -4.28 -4.20
N ILE A 161 -0.87 -3.88 -3.25
CA ILE A 161 -2.22 -3.37 -3.46
C ILE A 161 -2.40 -2.05 -2.69
N ASP A 162 -3.47 -1.33 -2.98
CA ASP A 162 -3.82 -0.07 -2.30
C ASP A 162 -2.84 1.09 -2.54
N PHE A 163 -2.81 1.57 -3.77
CA PHE A 163 -1.94 2.67 -4.24
C PHE A 163 -2.51 4.07 -3.96
N GLU A 164 -3.42 4.24 -2.99
CA GLU A 164 -4.07 5.55 -2.77
C GLU A 164 -3.11 6.66 -2.30
N PHE A 165 -1.95 6.29 -1.72
CA PHE A 165 -0.88 7.22 -1.33
C PHE A 165 0.27 7.27 -2.34
N ALA A 166 0.12 6.66 -3.52
CA ALA A 166 1.17 6.71 -4.52
C ALA A 166 1.45 8.16 -4.93
N ALA A 167 2.74 8.49 -5.00
CA ALA A 167 3.22 9.82 -5.38
C ALA A 167 4.68 9.77 -5.81
N PRO A 168 5.16 10.73 -6.63
CA PRO A 168 6.59 10.85 -6.96
C PRO A 168 7.45 11.09 -5.73
N GLY A 169 8.57 10.37 -5.63
CA GLY A 169 9.51 10.45 -4.51
C GLY A 169 10.83 9.74 -4.79
N ARG A 170 11.64 9.60 -3.74
CA ARG A 170 12.89 8.83 -3.76
C ARG A 170 12.62 7.35 -3.42
N PRO A 171 13.24 6.38 -4.09
CA PRO A 171 13.16 4.97 -3.71
C PRO A 171 13.54 4.70 -2.24
N ALA A 172 14.51 5.43 -1.69
CA ALA A 172 14.92 5.33 -0.30
C ALA A 172 13.80 5.76 0.67
N TYR A 173 13.00 6.76 0.29
CA TYR A 173 11.86 7.21 1.09
C TYR A 173 10.73 6.17 1.12
N ASP A 174 10.41 5.56 -0.01
CA ASP A 174 9.40 4.48 -0.07
C ASP A 174 9.85 3.25 0.74
N LEU A 175 11.15 2.90 0.67
CA LEU A 175 11.72 1.87 1.51
C LEU A 175 11.68 2.25 3.00
N ALA A 176 11.85 3.52 3.34
CA ALA A 176 11.72 4.02 4.71
C ALA A 176 10.26 3.90 5.21
N GLN A 177 9.26 4.17 4.36
CA GLN A 177 7.85 3.94 4.68
C GLN A 177 7.56 2.46 4.89
N LEU A 178 8.08 1.57 4.03
CA LEU A 178 8.02 0.11 4.25
C LEU A 178 8.67 -0.27 5.59
N ALA A 179 9.87 0.23 5.88
CA ALA A 179 10.57 -0.08 7.12
C ALA A 179 9.77 0.38 8.35
N ARG A 180 9.21 1.57 8.31
CA ARG A 180 8.34 2.09 9.38
C ARG A 180 7.17 1.13 9.70
N LEU A 181 6.58 0.50 8.68
CA LEU A 181 5.38 -0.32 8.78
C LEU A 181 5.68 -1.82 8.95
N CYS A 182 6.74 -2.34 8.32
CA CYS A 182 7.03 -3.77 8.27
C CYS A 182 8.21 -4.20 9.17
N VAL A 183 9.05 -3.25 9.66
CA VAL A 183 10.12 -3.59 10.62
C VAL A 183 9.67 -3.61 12.08
N PRO A 184 8.61 -3.14 12.59
CA PRO A 184 7.93 -1.84 12.65
C PRO A 184 8.67 -0.82 13.55
N ILE A 185 8.80 0.40 13.08
CA ILE A 185 9.48 1.48 13.83
C ILE A 185 8.49 2.19 14.74
N GLU A 186 8.24 1.62 15.90
CA GLU A 186 7.27 2.06 16.91
C GLU A 186 7.77 1.74 18.30
N ASP A 187 7.23 2.40 19.34
CA ASP A 187 7.43 1.93 20.70
C ASP A 187 6.75 0.57 20.94
N ASP A 188 7.18 -0.13 21.99
CA ASP A 188 6.73 -1.51 22.27
C ASP A 188 5.23 -1.57 22.58
N PHE A 189 4.66 -0.51 23.13
CA PHE A 189 3.23 -0.45 23.45
C PHE A 189 2.38 -0.39 22.17
N ASP A 190 2.71 0.52 21.24
CA ASP A 190 1.97 0.66 20.00
C ASP A 190 2.20 -0.55 19.07
N GLN A 191 3.40 -1.12 19.09
CA GLN A 191 3.72 -2.35 18.38
C GLN A 191 2.86 -3.54 18.83
N ALA A 192 2.80 -3.79 20.14
CA ALA A 192 2.00 -4.88 20.71
C ALA A 192 0.51 -4.71 20.42
N ARG A 193 0.01 -3.46 20.42
CA ARG A 193 -1.40 -3.13 20.16
C ARG A 193 -1.87 -3.56 18.76
N ILE A 194 -1.01 -3.54 17.76
CA ILE A 194 -1.32 -3.97 16.39
C ILE A 194 -0.86 -5.39 16.10
N GLY A 195 -0.42 -6.13 17.12
CA GLY A 195 -0.11 -7.55 17.04
C GLY A 195 1.29 -7.88 16.53
N TRP A 196 2.23 -6.93 16.53
CA TRP A 196 3.62 -7.24 16.26
C TRP A 196 4.29 -7.95 17.44
N ARG A 197 5.09 -8.97 17.15
CA ARG A 197 5.94 -9.64 18.13
C ARG A 197 7.18 -8.81 18.42
N ALA A 198 7.74 -8.97 19.62
CA ALA A 198 9.05 -8.43 19.92
C ALA A 198 10.10 -9.00 18.94
N ALA A 199 10.93 -8.15 18.39
CA ALA A 199 11.95 -8.51 17.41
C ALA A 199 13.16 -7.57 17.52
N ASP A 200 14.31 -8.04 17.04
CA ASP A 200 15.49 -7.21 16.83
C ASP A 200 15.25 -6.33 15.57
N ARG A 201 14.72 -5.13 15.80
CA ARG A 201 14.33 -4.21 14.72
C ARG A 201 15.52 -3.68 13.92
N PRO A 202 16.68 -3.33 14.52
CA PRO A 202 17.89 -3.03 13.76
C PRO A 202 18.30 -4.17 12.81
N ALA A 203 18.31 -5.43 13.28
CA ALA A 203 18.59 -6.58 12.43
C ALA A 203 17.54 -6.74 11.30
N ARG A 204 16.26 -6.52 11.61
CA ARG A 204 15.19 -6.55 10.59
C ARG A 204 15.35 -5.43 9.55
N LEU A 205 15.74 -4.21 9.94
CA LEU A 205 16.02 -3.14 8.98
C LEU A 205 17.18 -3.53 8.06
N ARG A 206 18.19 -4.20 8.58
CA ARG A 206 19.28 -4.76 7.75
C ARG A 206 18.77 -5.80 6.76
N VAL A 207 17.88 -6.71 7.19
CA VAL A 207 17.23 -7.65 6.26
C VAL A 207 16.52 -6.92 5.11
N ALA A 208 15.80 -5.85 5.40
CA ALA A 208 15.15 -5.04 4.37
C ALA A 208 16.19 -4.36 3.44
N ALA A 209 17.22 -3.72 4.01
CA ALA A 209 18.27 -3.07 3.23
C ALA A 209 19.02 -4.05 2.31
N ASP A 210 19.36 -5.24 2.81
CA ASP A 210 20.02 -6.31 2.06
C ASP A 210 19.10 -6.85 0.94
N ALA A 211 17.84 -7.09 1.25
CA ALA A 211 16.86 -7.61 0.29
C ALA A 211 16.53 -6.60 -0.84
N TYR A 212 16.59 -5.31 -0.53
CA TYR A 212 16.47 -4.24 -1.53
C TYR A 212 17.72 -4.11 -2.40
N GLY A 213 18.89 -4.53 -1.90
CA GLY A 213 20.19 -4.45 -2.56
C GLY A 213 20.87 -3.09 -2.38
N LEU A 214 20.72 -2.47 -1.19
CA LEU A 214 21.40 -1.21 -0.89
C LEU A 214 22.91 -1.41 -0.68
N ASP A 215 23.69 -0.58 -1.33
CA ASP A 215 25.09 -0.36 -1.00
C ASP A 215 25.24 0.55 0.24
N ARG A 216 26.47 0.92 0.58
CA ARG A 216 26.78 1.73 1.76
C ARG A 216 26.10 3.11 1.70
N ASP A 217 26.12 3.76 0.54
CA ASP A 217 25.56 5.09 0.38
C ASP A 217 24.02 5.04 0.44
N GLY A 218 23.40 4.04 -0.21
CA GLY A 218 21.97 3.77 -0.13
C GLY A 218 21.49 3.48 1.29
N ARG A 219 22.29 2.81 2.14
CA ARG A 219 21.95 2.58 3.56
C ARG A 219 21.97 3.88 4.36
N THR A 220 22.90 4.79 4.05
CA THR A 220 22.93 6.12 4.66
C THR A 220 21.72 6.94 4.23
N GLU A 221 21.37 6.89 2.95
CA GLU A 221 20.17 7.56 2.43
C GLU A 221 18.88 7.01 3.05
N LEU A 222 18.79 5.69 3.27
CA LEU A 222 17.66 5.06 3.95
C LEU A 222 17.46 5.63 5.35
N LEU A 223 18.52 5.78 6.16
CA LEU A 223 18.42 6.36 7.51
C LEU A 223 17.91 7.79 7.48
N ASN A 224 18.43 8.62 6.58
CA ASN A 224 17.95 10.00 6.41
C ASN A 224 16.49 10.03 5.96
N ALA A 225 16.10 9.13 5.05
CA ALA A 225 14.72 9.02 4.57
C ALA A 225 13.77 8.52 5.66
N MET A 226 14.23 7.75 6.65
CA MET A 226 13.42 7.34 7.81
C MET A 226 13.08 8.53 8.71
N ASP A 227 14.00 9.48 8.91
CA ASP A 227 13.70 10.73 9.62
C ASP A 227 12.60 11.50 8.89
N ASP A 228 12.76 11.69 7.56
CA ASP A 228 11.76 12.34 6.71
C ASP A 228 10.37 11.65 6.78
N ALA A 229 10.34 10.31 6.78
CA ALA A 229 9.11 9.53 6.82
C ALA A 229 8.39 9.66 8.17
N ILE A 230 9.13 9.65 9.29
CA ILE A 230 8.58 9.85 10.63
C ILE A 230 8.02 11.27 10.78
N ASP A 231 8.75 12.28 10.29
CA ASP A 231 8.31 13.66 10.30
C ASP A 231 7.05 13.87 9.46
N ARG A 232 7.01 13.27 8.28
CA ARG A 232 5.89 13.43 7.35
C ARG A 232 4.59 12.85 7.87
N ILE A 233 4.62 11.63 8.44
CA ILE A 233 3.41 11.01 8.98
C ILE A 233 2.88 11.76 10.20
N GLU A 234 3.75 12.28 11.07
CA GLU A 234 3.37 13.13 12.19
C GLU A 234 2.71 14.42 11.69
N ALA A 235 3.34 15.09 10.73
CA ALA A 235 2.80 16.32 10.14
C ALA A 235 1.43 16.09 9.47
N ALA A 236 1.25 14.96 8.77
CA ALA A 236 -0.03 14.58 8.18
C ALA A 236 -1.11 14.37 9.25
N ALA A 237 -0.78 13.67 10.34
CA ALA A 237 -1.71 13.44 11.44
C ALA A 237 -2.12 14.76 12.12
N ARG A 238 -1.17 15.66 12.40
CA ARG A 238 -1.45 16.97 13.00
C ARG A 238 -2.33 17.82 12.09
N ARG A 239 -2.05 17.87 10.78
CA ARG A 239 -2.91 18.58 9.80
C ARG A 239 -4.34 18.05 9.81
N SER A 240 -4.53 16.73 9.90
CA SER A 240 -5.86 16.12 9.94
C SER A 240 -6.65 16.54 11.19
N VAL A 241 -5.98 16.73 12.32
CA VAL A 241 -6.61 17.30 13.53
C VAL A 241 -6.94 18.78 13.35
N ASP A 242 -6.01 19.56 12.81
CA ASP A 242 -6.15 21.02 12.62
C ASP A 242 -7.27 21.35 11.61
N THR A 243 -7.44 20.54 10.57
CA THR A 243 -8.51 20.69 9.58
C THR A 243 -9.86 20.19 10.06
N GLY A 244 -9.91 19.47 11.17
CA GLY A 244 -11.14 18.95 11.76
C GLY A 244 -11.81 17.85 10.92
N ASP A 245 -11.04 17.08 10.12
CA ASP A 245 -11.58 15.96 9.34
C ASP A 245 -12.10 14.86 10.28
N PRO A 246 -13.44 14.64 10.35
CA PRO A 246 -14.01 13.69 11.29
C PRO A 246 -13.54 12.26 11.09
N ASN A 247 -13.30 11.84 9.84
CA ASN A 247 -12.86 10.49 9.51
C ASN A 247 -11.40 10.28 9.93
N ALA A 248 -10.54 11.26 9.66
CA ALA A 248 -9.15 11.22 10.07
C ALA A 248 -9.02 11.26 11.60
N ILE A 249 -9.79 12.11 12.30
CA ILE A 249 -9.82 12.17 13.76
C ILE A 249 -10.31 10.85 14.36
N ALA A 250 -11.38 10.25 13.82
CA ALA A 250 -11.88 8.97 14.28
C ALA A 250 -10.83 7.85 14.09
N THR A 251 -10.13 7.87 12.96
CA THR A 251 -9.04 6.94 12.67
C THR A 251 -7.87 7.13 13.63
N LEU A 252 -7.43 8.37 13.87
CA LEU A 252 -6.40 8.68 14.85
C LEU A 252 -6.77 8.17 16.24
N THR A 253 -7.99 8.45 16.71
CA THR A 253 -8.48 8.01 18.02
C THR A 253 -8.42 6.49 18.15
N ARG A 254 -8.90 5.76 17.13
CA ARG A 254 -8.88 4.30 17.10
C ARG A 254 -7.47 3.72 17.06
N THR A 255 -6.52 4.41 16.43
CA THR A 255 -5.15 3.94 16.21
C THR A 255 -4.14 4.43 17.25
N GLY A 256 -4.56 4.99 18.37
CA GLY A 256 -3.68 5.36 19.50
C GLY A 256 -3.51 6.85 19.78
N GLY A 257 -4.32 7.70 19.12
CA GLY A 257 -4.29 9.14 19.29
C GLY A 257 -3.08 9.83 18.66
N ILE A 258 -3.02 11.15 18.83
CA ILE A 258 -1.89 11.95 18.32
C ILE A 258 -0.60 11.65 19.10
N GLU A 259 -0.72 11.27 20.36
CA GLU A 259 0.40 11.02 21.28
C GLU A 259 1.28 9.84 20.83
N LYS A 260 0.76 8.93 19.99
CA LYS A 260 1.57 7.82 19.44
C LYS A 260 2.72 8.34 18.58
N TYR A 261 2.53 9.46 17.89
CA TYR A 261 3.58 10.04 17.02
C TYR A 261 4.71 10.65 17.86
N ASP A 262 4.38 11.27 18.99
CA ASP A 262 5.38 11.77 19.96
C ASP A 262 6.17 10.60 20.58
N ARG A 263 5.48 9.47 20.89
CA ARG A 263 6.16 8.26 21.41
C ARG A 263 7.08 7.65 20.36
N ARG A 264 6.61 7.50 19.10
CA ARG A 264 7.41 6.99 17.98
C ARG A 264 8.66 7.81 17.76
N ARG A 265 8.53 9.15 17.74
CA ARG A 265 9.66 10.05 17.54
C ARG A 265 10.70 9.91 18.64
N ARG A 266 10.28 9.91 19.91
CA ARG A 266 11.20 9.68 21.04
C ARG A 266 11.89 8.33 20.91
N TRP A 267 11.10 7.28 20.68
CA TRP A 267 11.64 5.93 20.52
C TRP A 267 12.67 5.86 19.39
N TRP A 268 12.36 6.44 18.24
CA TRP A 268 13.29 6.49 17.09
C TRP A 268 14.56 7.26 17.44
N THR A 269 14.47 8.43 18.07
CA THR A 269 15.63 9.22 18.50
C THR A 269 16.52 8.43 19.45
N ASP A 270 15.93 7.72 20.41
CA ASP A 270 16.66 6.96 21.43
C ASP A 270 17.40 5.73 20.84
N HIS A 271 16.90 5.17 19.72
CA HIS A 271 17.45 3.95 19.10
C HIS A 271 18.18 4.20 17.76
N HIS A 272 18.15 5.41 17.22
CA HIS A 272 18.72 5.75 15.92
C HIS A 272 20.16 5.25 15.72
N ASP A 273 21.02 5.40 16.73
CA ASP A 273 22.41 4.98 16.63
C ASP A 273 22.59 3.46 16.52
N GLU A 274 21.68 2.67 17.08
CA GLU A 274 21.67 1.20 16.96
C GLU A 274 21.35 0.80 15.52
N PHE A 275 20.35 1.44 14.89
CA PHE A 275 20.03 1.23 13.48
C PHE A 275 21.18 1.64 12.57
N ALA A 276 21.78 2.81 12.82
CA ALA A 276 22.94 3.30 12.07
C ALA A 276 24.15 2.37 12.20
N ALA A 277 24.40 1.81 13.39
CA ALA A 277 25.48 0.84 13.59
C ALA A 277 25.22 -0.48 12.85
N THR A 278 23.98 -0.94 12.79
CA THR A 278 23.60 -2.21 12.15
C THR A 278 23.64 -2.13 10.62
N LEU A 279 23.42 -0.95 10.03
CA LEU A 279 23.46 -0.73 8.59
C LEU A 279 24.87 -0.48 8.03
N ARG A 280 25.85 -0.18 8.87
CA ARG A 280 27.27 -0.04 8.48
C ARG A 280 27.88 -1.38 8.08
#